data_5c972a986e9b86c419c0c5ef0da61882
#
_entry.id   5c972a986e9b86c419c0c5ef0da61882
#
_cell.length_a   1.000
_cell.length_b   1.000
_cell.length_c   1.000
_cell.angle_alpha   90.00
_cell.angle_beta   90.00
_cell.angle_gamma   90.00
#
_symmetry.space_group_name_H-M   'P 1'
#
loop_
_entity.id
_entity.type
_entity.pdbx_description
1 polymer ?
#
loop_
_entity_poly.entity_id
_entity_poly.type
_entity_poly.pdbx_seq_one_letter_code
_entity_poly.pdbx_strand_id
1 'polypeptide(L)'
;QEERDFPFQLYTEASVNLAAMDELMDTMVAAGFHMVFLGIETPTAAALAKTKKGQNVKEGTDNFLLDAVRAIQHKGIEVAGGFILGLDGEDETVFDAQIDFIQEAGIQRAMVGLLTALRGTDLHKRLEEEGRLLHHSSGNNVEITLNFVPEMDPETLVAGYKRVLTTLYDGSLKNYFARTLNMYEHLNSDTPATRVRNGRLTMRDVKAVGRSIRRQMFSRQGPAYLKFLATVVVKYPKMFPAAVTSAIIGYHFEKVTALSVTKYEFKAYLERELRQLQEFIARVAENQSEHIAEAKVYATDALARAQKRYARIQVSTRRDLRSMLDGFHSAVHAHLEQLELAPVTA
;
A
#
# COMPACT_ATOMS: atom_id res chain seq x y z
N GLN A 1 -18.53 9.24 27.13
CA GLN A 1 -19.04 8.99 25.78
C GLN A 1 -20.56 8.90 25.78
N GLU A 2 -21.15 8.00 26.55
CA GLU A 2 -22.60 7.74 26.60
C GLU A 2 -23.41 8.98 26.99
N GLU A 3 -23.06 9.69 28.04
CA GLU A 3 -23.73 10.92 28.51
C GLU A 3 -23.80 12.03 27.44
N ARG A 4 -22.90 12.03 26.47
CA ARG A 4 -22.84 12.99 25.37
C ARG A 4 -23.10 12.36 24.00
N ASP A 5 -23.75 11.18 23.99
CA ASP A 5 -24.18 10.49 22.81
C ASP A 5 -23.01 10.20 21.81
N PHE A 6 -21.93 9.64 22.35
CA PHE A 6 -20.73 9.21 21.64
C PHE A 6 -20.14 10.26 20.66
N PRO A 7 -19.68 11.42 21.15
CA PRO A 7 -19.19 12.52 20.30
C PRO A 7 -17.88 12.16 19.58
N PHE A 8 -17.12 11.15 20.05
CA PHE A 8 -15.86 10.73 19.47
C PHE A 8 -15.95 9.33 18.85
N GLN A 9 -15.33 9.15 17.72
CA GLN A 9 -15.03 7.84 17.15
C GLN A 9 -13.69 7.37 17.71
N LEU A 10 -13.72 6.28 18.49
CA LEU A 10 -12.53 5.73 19.12
C LEU A 10 -11.98 4.57 18.31
N TYR A 11 -10.67 4.55 18.14
CA TYR A 11 -9.95 3.41 17.57
C TYR A 11 -8.61 3.24 18.32
N THR A 12 -8.04 2.05 18.25
CA THR A 12 -6.74 1.75 18.88
C THR A 12 -5.99 0.68 18.09
N GLU A 13 -4.71 0.53 18.41
CA GLU A 13 -3.93 -0.63 18.00
C GLU A 13 -4.10 -1.75 19.02
N ALA A 14 -4.13 -2.98 18.54
CA ALA A 14 -4.24 -4.17 19.38
C ALA A 14 -3.45 -5.33 18.77
N SER A 15 -3.17 -6.35 19.58
CA SER A 15 -2.70 -7.64 19.09
C SER A 15 -3.87 -8.58 18.81
N VAL A 16 -3.61 -9.64 18.05
CA VAL A 16 -4.59 -10.70 17.74
C VAL A 16 -5.17 -11.33 19.00
N ASN A 17 -4.45 -11.32 20.13
CA ASN A 17 -4.91 -11.81 21.42
C ASN A 17 -6.20 -11.15 21.93
N LEU A 18 -6.52 -9.94 21.42
CA LEU A 18 -7.79 -9.28 21.72
C LEU A 18 -9.00 -10.18 21.46
N ALA A 19 -8.94 -11.03 20.44
CA ALA A 19 -10.00 -11.98 20.11
C ALA A 19 -10.38 -12.96 21.22
N ALA A 20 -9.47 -13.20 22.18
CA ALA A 20 -9.69 -14.06 23.33
C ALA A 20 -10.13 -13.28 24.60
N MET A 21 -10.32 -11.95 24.50
CA MET A 21 -10.62 -11.09 25.63
C MET A 21 -12.04 -10.53 25.54
N ASP A 22 -13.05 -11.41 25.65
CA ASP A 22 -14.45 -11.07 25.45
C ASP A 22 -14.93 -9.88 26.30
N GLU A 23 -14.63 -9.87 27.59
CA GLU A 23 -15.02 -8.78 28.51
C GLU A 23 -14.38 -7.44 28.13
N LEU A 24 -13.12 -7.49 27.66
CA LEU A 24 -12.44 -6.30 27.18
C LEU A 24 -13.10 -5.77 25.90
N MET A 25 -13.40 -6.63 24.94
CA MET A 25 -14.10 -6.23 23.71
C MET A 25 -15.48 -5.65 24.00
N ASP A 26 -16.25 -6.25 24.91
CA ASP A 26 -17.55 -5.73 25.34
C ASP A 26 -17.42 -4.34 25.99
N THR A 27 -16.40 -4.15 26.82
CA THR A 27 -16.10 -2.85 27.44
C THR A 27 -15.69 -1.82 26.40
N MET A 28 -14.86 -2.21 25.42
CA MET A 28 -14.45 -1.35 24.30
C MET A 28 -15.66 -0.90 23.48
N VAL A 29 -16.55 -1.83 23.16
CA VAL A 29 -17.79 -1.52 22.40
C VAL A 29 -18.68 -0.56 23.20
N ALA A 30 -18.87 -0.81 24.50
CA ALA A 30 -19.62 0.08 25.38
C ALA A 30 -19.00 1.47 25.50
N ALA A 31 -17.66 1.57 25.48
CA ALA A 31 -16.93 2.83 25.47
C ALA A 31 -16.98 3.58 24.11
N GLY A 32 -17.46 2.92 23.03
CA GLY A 32 -17.58 3.54 21.71
C GLY A 32 -16.39 3.30 20.77
N PHE A 33 -15.55 2.31 21.07
CA PHE A 33 -14.56 1.86 20.08
C PHE A 33 -15.28 1.20 18.92
N HIS A 34 -14.91 1.59 17.70
CA HIS A 34 -15.51 1.07 16.47
C HIS A 34 -14.51 0.36 15.56
N MET A 35 -13.22 0.50 15.82
CA MET A 35 -12.16 -0.07 14.99
C MET A 35 -10.92 -0.39 15.82
N VAL A 36 -10.24 -1.47 15.45
CA VAL A 36 -8.87 -1.78 15.90
C VAL A 36 -7.95 -1.97 14.70
N PHE A 37 -6.69 -1.58 14.88
CA PHE A 37 -5.62 -1.91 13.94
C PHE A 37 -4.82 -3.08 14.50
N LEU A 38 -4.75 -4.17 13.74
CA LEU A 38 -4.02 -5.39 14.10
C LEU A 38 -2.74 -5.51 13.27
N GLY A 39 -1.59 -5.70 13.92
CA GLY A 39 -0.36 -6.13 13.25
C GLY A 39 -0.44 -7.61 12.93
N ILE A 40 -0.99 -7.98 11.78
CA ILE A 40 -1.11 -9.36 11.32
C ILE A 40 0.21 -9.85 10.72
N GLU A 41 0.92 -8.97 10.06
CA GLU A 41 2.20 -9.11 9.38
C GLU A 41 2.10 -10.03 8.15
N THR A 42 1.89 -11.33 8.35
CA THR A 42 1.72 -12.32 7.29
C THR A 42 0.75 -13.42 7.74
N PRO A 43 -0.08 -13.99 6.85
CA PRO A 43 -0.92 -15.12 7.20
C PRO A 43 -0.17 -16.46 7.22
N THR A 44 1.09 -16.50 6.74
CA THR A 44 1.87 -17.74 6.63
C THR A 44 2.56 -18.08 7.95
N ALA A 45 2.24 -19.24 8.53
CA ALA A 45 2.80 -19.70 9.79
C ALA A 45 4.35 -19.85 9.75
N ALA A 46 4.89 -20.29 8.61
CA ALA A 46 6.34 -20.47 8.42
C ALA A 46 7.11 -19.14 8.54
N ALA A 47 6.59 -18.05 7.97
CA ALA A 47 7.21 -16.73 8.10
C ALA A 47 7.00 -16.13 9.49
N LEU A 48 5.82 -16.33 10.11
CA LEU A 48 5.55 -15.90 11.48
C LEU A 48 6.48 -16.54 12.50
N ALA A 49 6.85 -17.78 12.31
CA ALA A 49 7.78 -18.49 13.21
C ALA A 49 9.17 -17.83 13.30
N LYS A 50 9.61 -17.14 12.24
CA LYS A 50 10.88 -16.39 12.21
C LYS A 50 10.73 -14.95 12.75
N THR A 51 9.52 -14.51 13.06
CA THR A 51 9.24 -13.19 13.64
C THR A 51 9.02 -13.30 15.15
N LYS A 52 9.16 -12.20 15.89
CA LYS A 52 8.80 -12.14 17.33
C LYS A 52 7.27 -12.09 17.56
N LYS A 53 6.46 -12.54 16.62
CA LYS A 53 4.98 -12.51 16.62
C LYS A 53 4.36 -13.88 16.90
N GLY A 54 4.91 -14.62 17.87
CA GLY A 54 4.39 -15.93 18.27
C GLY A 54 2.90 -15.93 18.66
N GLN A 55 2.34 -14.79 19.06
CA GLN A 55 0.91 -14.65 19.32
C GLN A 55 0.02 -14.79 18.07
N ASN A 56 0.58 -14.64 16.87
CA ASN A 56 -0.14 -14.79 15.62
C ASN A 56 -0.17 -16.25 15.13
N VAL A 57 0.51 -17.15 15.83
CA VAL A 57 0.53 -18.58 15.54
C VAL A 57 -0.06 -19.34 16.71
N LYS A 58 -1.06 -20.21 16.43
CA LYS A 58 -1.55 -21.18 17.39
C LYS A 58 -1.39 -22.56 16.77
N GLU A 59 -0.56 -23.39 17.38
CA GLU A 59 -0.32 -24.75 16.90
C GLU A 59 -1.65 -25.52 16.78
N GLY A 60 -1.83 -26.20 15.64
CA GLY A 60 -2.99 -27.06 15.37
C GLY A 60 -4.27 -26.33 14.94
N THR A 61 -4.22 -25.03 14.57
CA THR A 61 -5.39 -24.28 14.10
C THR A 61 -5.09 -23.55 12.80
N ASP A 62 -5.46 -24.12 11.67
CA ASP A 62 -5.16 -23.59 10.32
C ASP A 62 -5.79 -22.20 10.05
N ASN A 63 -6.88 -21.84 10.75
CA ASN A 63 -7.63 -20.60 10.52
C ASN A 63 -7.60 -19.63 11.72
N PHE A 64 -6.63 -19.77 12.62
CA PHE A 64 -6.59 -18.98 13.86
C PHE A 64 -6.71 -17.46 13.63
N LEU A 65 -5.98 -16.91 12.66
CA LEU A 65 -6.03 -15.47 12.36
C LEU A 65 -7.40 -15.04 11.80
N LEU A 66 -7.98 -15.85 10.93
CA LEU A 66 -9.30 -15.60 10.35
C LEU A 66 -10.39 -15.63 11.42
N ASP A 67 -10.37 -16.64 12.30
CA ASP A 67 -11.32 -16.78 13.40
C ASP A 67 -11.18 -15.61 14.39
N ALA A 68 -9.95 -15.18 14.68
CA ALA A 68 -9.70 -14.03 15.54
C ALA A 68 -10.26 -12.72 14.95
N VAL A 69 -10.05 -12.47 13.66
CA VAL A 69 -10.61 -11.29 12.98
C VAL A 69 -12.15 -11.35 13.03
N ARG A 70 -12.75 -12.49 12.74
CA ARG A 70 -14.20 -12.68 12.77
C ARG A 70 -14.79 -12.50 14.19
N ALA A 71 -14.12 -13.02 15.23
CA ALA A 71 -14.55 -12.83 16.60
C ALA A 71 -14.62 -11.33 16.97
N ILE A 72 -13.62 -10.55 16.58
CA ILE A 72 -13.59 -9.10 16.81
C ILE A 72 -14.71 -8.40 16.02
N GLN A 73 -14.92 -8.79 14.75
CA GLN A 73 -15.99 -8.22 13.92
C GLN A 73 -17.38 -8.55 14.48
N HIS A 74 -17.61 -9.77 14.98
CA HIS A 74 -18.87 -10.15 15.61
C HIS A 74 -19.20 -9.32 16.87
N LYS A 75 -18.19 -8.80 17.56
CA LYS A 75 -18.40 -7.82 18.66
C LYS A 75 -18.78 -6.43 18.14
N GLY A 76 -18.67 -6.16 16.84
CA GLY A 76 -19.00 -4.88 16.23
C GLY A 76 -17.79 -3.91 16.11
N ILE A 77 -16.60 -4.45 16.19
CA ILE A 77 -15.34 -3.69 16.02
C ILE A 77 -14.79 -4.00 14.62
N GLU A 78 -14.64 -2.97 13.78
CA GLU A 78 -14.00 -3.12 12.47
C GLU A 78 -12.52 -3.44 12.66
N VAL A 79 -11.97 -4.33 11.83
CA VAL A 79 -10.55 -4.66 11.82
C VAL A 79 -9.87 -3.99 10.64
N ALA A 80 -8.88 -3.15 10.93
CA ALA A 80 -7.85 -2.74 10.00
C ALA A 80 -6.60 -3.60 10.22
N GLY A 81 -5.89 -4.00 9.15
CA GLY A 81 -4.74 -4.91 9.27
C GLY A 81 -3.48 -4.33 8.67
N GLY A 82 -2.35 -4.51 9.37
CA GLY A 82 -1.00 -4.28 8.89
C GLY A 82 -0.39 -5.59 8.39
N PHE A 83 0.18 -5.55 7.19
CA PHE A 83 0.79 -6.68 6.51
C PHE A 83 2.17 -6.29 5.99
N ILE A 84 3.09 -7.23 6.02
CA ILE A 84 4.47 -7.05 5.58
C ILE A 84 4.80 -8.14 4.56
N LEU A 85 5.55 -7.77 3.52
CA LEU A 85 6.13 -8.67 2.53
C LEU A 85 7.66 -8.53 2.54
N GLY A 86 8.35 -9.63 2.32
CA GLY A 86 9.82 -9.70 2.32
C GLY A 86 10.41 -10.10 3.66
N LEU A 87 9.63 -10.81 4.49
CA LEU A 87 10.14 -11.48 5.68
C LEU A 87 11.05 -12.65 5.27
N ASP A 88 12.11 -12.88 6.04
CA ASP A 88 13.00 -14.02 5.81
C ASP A 88 12.21 -15.34 5.87
N GLY A 89 12.37 -16.19 4.86
CA GLY A 89 11.68 -17.47 4.71
C GLY A 89 10.35 -17.41 3.98
N GLU A 90 9.95 -16.25 3.45
CA GLU A 90 8.82 -16.16 2.51
C GLU A 90 9.24 -16.60 1.10
N ASP A 91 8.32 -17.26 0.41
CA ASP A 91 8.39 -17.53 -1.02
C ASP A 91 7.24 -16.82 -1.77
N GLU A 92 7.17 -17.00 -3.07
CA GLU A 92 6.18 -16.31 -3.92
C GLU A 92 4.71 -16.63 -3.58
N THR A 93 4.43 -17.71 -2.85
CA THR A 93 3.08 -18.09 -2.44
C THR A 93 2.48 -17.10 -1.44
N VAL A 94 3.34 -16.34 -0.72
CA VAL A 94 2.89 -15.32 0.24
C VAL A 94 2.00 -14.26 -0.39
N PHE A 95 2.23 -13.92 -1.65
CA PHE A 95 1.45 -12.87 -2.32
C PHE A 95 -0.02 -13.26 -2.46
N ASP A 96 -0.30 -14.49 -2.91
CA ASP A 96 -1.66 -15.00 -3.02
C ASP A 96 -2.25 -15.26 -1.64
N ALA A 97 -1.49 -15.84 -0.72
CA ALA A 97 -1.93 -16.07 0.65
C ALA A 97 -2.38 -14.77 1.34
N GLN A 98 -1.64 -13.66 1.16
CA GLN A 98 -2.06 -12.36 1.72
C GLN A 98 -3.32 -11.82 1.05
N ILE A 99 -3.42 -11.88 -0.28
CA ILE A 99 -4.61 -11.43 -1.02
C ILE A 99 -5.84 -12.20 -0.53
N ASP A 100 -5.76 -13.52 -0.51
CA ASP A 100 -6.87 -14.41 -0.15
C ASP A 100 -7.29 -14.18 1.30
N PHE A 101 -6.34 -14.12 2.22
CA PHE A 101 -6.62 -13.84 3.63
C PHE A 101 -7.32 -12.48 3.82
N ILE A 102 -6.80 -11.41 3.22
CA ILE A 102 -7.38 -10.06 3.34
C ILE A 102 -8.82 -10.03 2.78
N GLN A 103 -9.05 -10.72 1.66
CA GLN A 103 -10.37 -10.81 1.04
C GLN A 103 -11.34 -11.64 1.89
N GLU A 104 -10.91 -12.80 2.38
CA GLU A 104 -11.72 -13.72 3.17
C GLU A 104 -12.03 -13.17 4.58
N ALA A 105 -11.05 -12.55 5.23
CA ALA A 105 -11.23 -11.92 6.53
C ALA A 105 -12.07 -10.63 6.47
N GLY A 106 -12.38 -10.11 5.27
CA GLY A 106 -13.13 -8.88 5.10
C GLY A 106 -12.39 -7.65 5.64
N ILE A 107 -11.05 -7.65 5.59
CA ILE A 107 -10.24 -6.52 6.07
C ILE A 107 -10.29 -5.40 5.02
N GLN A 108 -11.19 -4.45 5.25
CA GLN A 108 -11.40 -3.32 4.34
C GLN A 108 -10.16 -2.45 4.20
N ARG A 109 -9.51 -2.13 5.34
CA ARG A 109 -8.34 -1.27 5.44
C ARG A 109 -7.10 -2.14 5.67
N ALA A 110 -6.55 -2.69 4.59
CA ALA A 110 -5.32 -3.45 4.62
C ALA A 110 -4.14 -2.54 4.25
N MET A 111 -3.21 -2.34 5.17
CA MET A 111 -1.96 -1.64 4.94
C MET A 111 -0.88 -2.67 4.67
N VAL A 112 -0.50 -2.83 3.41
CA VAL A 112 0.57 -3.75 3.00
C VAL A 112 1.83 -2.94 2.73
N GLY A 113 2.94 -3.31 3.36
CA GLY A 113 4.25 -2.67 3.18
C GLY A 113 5.34 -3.68 2.85
N LEU A 114 6.42 -3.21 2.24
CA LEU A 114 7.67 -3.97 2.17
C LEU A 114 8.38 -3.90 3.52
N LEU A 115 9.01 -5.01 3.94
CA LEU A 115 9.83 -5.02 5.13
C LEU A 115 10.91 -3.95 5.02
N THR A 116 11.06 -3.17 6.07
CA THR A 116 12.03 -2.08 6.13
C THR A 116 12.86 -2.19 7.41
N ALA A 117 14.17 -2.22 7.26
CA ALA A 117 15.11 -2.22 8.38
C ALA A 117 15.20 -0.81 8.98
N LEU A 118 14.39 -0.54 10.02
CA LEU A 118 14.37 0.75 10.69
C LEU A 118 15.56 0.87 11.65
N ARG A 119 16.23 2.01 11.64
CA ARG A 119 17.39 2.29 12.50
C ARG A 119 17.03 2.07 13.98
N GLY A 120 17.92 1.40 14.71
CA GLY A 120 17.75 1.09 16.13
C GLY A 120 16.95 -0.16 16.45
N THR A 121 16.41 -0.86 15.45
CA THR A 121 15.75 -2.17 15.61
C THR A 121 16.74 -3.31 15.61
N ASP A 122 16.36 -4.45 16.19
CA ASP A 122 17.17 -5.69 16.14
C ASP A 122 17.34 -6.18 14.69
N LEU A 123 16.31 -6.00 13.85
CA LEU A 123 16.38 -6.31 12.42
C LEU A 123 17.49 -5.52 11.73
N HIS A 124 17.56 -4.21 11.98
CA HIS A 124 18.59 -3.35 11.40
C HIS A 124 20.00 -3.82 11.78
N LYS A 125 20.23 -4.10 13.08
CA LYS A 125 21.52 -4.58 13.57
C LYS A 125 21.91 -5.90 12.92
N ARG A 126 20.98 -6.86 12.88
CA ARG A 126 21.21 -8.16 12.25
C ARG A 126 21.57 -8.03 10.77
N LEU A 127 20.83 -7.26 10.00
CA LEU A 127 21.08 -7.07 8.57
C LEU A 127 22.37 -6.30 8.29
N GLU A 128 22.78 -5.40 9.19
CA GLU A 128 24.08 -4.73 9.15
C GLU A 128 25.21 -5.73 9.38
N GLU A 129 25.11 -6.59 10.41
CA GLU A 129 26.07 -7.67 10.71
C GLU A 129 26.18 -8.71 9.58
N GLU A 130 25.04 -9.03 8.92
CA GLU A 130 24.97 -9.92 7.76
C GLU A 130 25.49 -9.27 6.46
N GLY A 131 25.79 -7.96 6.45
CA GLY A 131 26.21 -7.22 5.26
C GLY A 131 25.09 -7.04 4.21
N ARG A 132 23.84 -7.19 4.61
CA ARG A 132 22.64 -7.07 3.75
C ARG A 132 22.02 -5.69 3.75
N LEU A 133 22.44 -4.76 4.61
CA LEU A 133 21.92 -3.40 4.66
C LEU A 133 22.47 -2.59 3.48
N LEU A 134 21.58 -1.95 2.70
CA LEU A 134 21.95 -1.14 1.53
C LEU A 134 22.07 0.35 1.90
N HIS A 135 21.07 0.86 2.61
CA HIS A 135 21.00 2.26 3.04
C HIS A 135 20.01 2.43 4.20
N HIS A 136 20.02 3.60 4.82
CA HIS A 136 19.04 3.89 5.86
C HIS A 136 17.65 4.13 5.27
N SER A 137 16.61 3.74 6.02
CA SER A 137 15.22 3.99 5.65
C SER A 137 14.92 5.49 5.60
N SER A 138 14.12 5.91 4.60
CA SER A 138 13.54 7.25 4.52
C SER A 138 12.40 7.49 5.53
N GLY A 139 11.89 6.42 6.16
CA GLY A 139 10.69 6.44 7.01
C GLY A 139 9.38 6.54 6.23
N ASN A 140 9.41 6.49 4.91
CA ASN A 140 8.21 6.58 4.06
C ASN A 140 7.65 5.18 3.75
N ASN A 141 6.60 4.78 4.46
CA ASN A 141 5.98 3.45 4.34
C ASN A 141 5.22 3.20 3.02
N VAL A 142 5.01 4.22 2.21
CA VAL A 142 4.35 4.09 0.88
C VAL A 142 5.34 4.11 -0.27
N GLU A 143 6.63 4.21 0.01
CA GLU A 143 7.68 4.14 -1.00
C GLU A 143 8.00 2.68 -1.32
N ILE A 144 8.01 2.35 -2.61
CA ILE A 144 8.38 1.01 -3.07
C ILE A 144 9.91 0.96 -3.18
N THR A 145 10.58 0.80 -2.04
CA THR A 145 12.04 0.72 -1.94
C THR A 145 12.45 -0.35 -0.94
N LEU A 146 13.52 -1.05 -1.26
CA LEU A 146 14.17 -2.00 -0.36
C LEU A 146 15.43 -1.33 0.19
N ASN A 147 15.56 -1.26 1.51
CA ASN A 147 16.77 -0.72 2.14
C ASN A 147 17.75 -1.80 2.62
N PHE A 148 17.49 -3.04 2.27
CA PHE A 148 18.34 -4.21 2.49
C PHE A 148 18.15 -5.24 1.37
N VAL A 149 19.05 -6.23 1.29
CA VAL A 149 18.93 -7.35 0.35
C VAL A 149 18.06 -8.45 1.00
N PRO A 150 16.81 -8.69 0.51
CA PRO A 150 15.93 -9.74 1.03
C PRO A 150 16.46 -11.15 0.68
N GLU A 151 15.91 -12.20 1.33
CA GLU A 151 16.16 -13.61 0.93
C GLU A 151 15.49 -13.94 -0.40
N MET A 152 14.27 -13.43 -0.60
CA MET A 152 13.57 -13.52 -1.90
C MET A 152 14.26 -12.61 -2.93
N ASP A 153 14.26 -13.02 -4.20
CA ASP A 153 14.74 -12.16 -5.28
C ASP A 153 14.08 -10.78 -5.24
N PRO A 154 14.87 -9.67 -5.20
CA PRO A 154 14.33 -8.32 -5.06
C PRO A 154 13.32 -7.92 -6.14
N GLU A 155 13.52 -8.35 -7.40
CA GLU A 155 12.61 -8.03 -8.50
C GLU A 155 11.27 -8.77 -8.33
N THR A 156 11.33 -10.05 -7.96
CA THR A 156 10.17 -10.89 -7.64
C THR A 156 9.38 -10.31 -6.47
N LEU A 157 10.06 -9.92 -5.37
CA LEU A 157 9.42 -9.31 -4.21
C LEU A 157 8.68 -8.03 -4.57
N VAL A 158 9.32 -7.12 -5.29
CA VAL A 158 8.70 -5.84 -5.70
C VAL A 158 7.56 -6.06 -6.70
N ALA A 159 7.71 -7.01 -7.63
CA ALA A 159 6.64 -7.36 -8.58
C ALA A 159 5.43 -7.95 -7.85
N GLY A 160 5.65 -8.85 -6.89
CA GLY A 160 4.62 -9.43 -6.03
C GLY A 160 3.92 -8.39 -5.17
N TYR A 161 4.67 -7.50 -4.52
CA TYR A 161 4.12 -6.39 -3.75
C TYR A 161 3.19 -5.50 -4.59
N LYS A 162 3.62 -5.11 -5.80
CA LYS A 162 2.76 -4.35 -6.73
C LYS A 162 1.51 -5.13 -7.10
N ARG A 163 1.62 -6.44 -7.33
CA ARG A 163 0.49 -7.34 -7.61
C ARG A 163 -0.51 -7.35 -6.45
N VAL A 164 -0.04 -7.49 -5.22
CA VAL A 164 -0.89 -7.44 -4.02
C VAL A 164 -1.64 -6.11 -3.96
N LEU A 165 -0.95 -4.98 -4.00
CA LEU A 165 -1.57 -3.65 -3.92
C LEU A 165 -2.59 -3.42 -5.04
N THR A 166 -2.24 -3.76 -6.29
CA THR A 166 -3.12 -3.53 -7.45
C THR A 166 -4.29 -4.51 -7.51
N THR A 167 -4.21 -5.64 -6.83
CA THR A 167 -5.34 -6.57 -6.65
C THR A 167 -6.29 -6.08 -5.55
N LEU A 168 -5.75 -5.61 -4.43
CA LEU A 168 -6.55 -5.13 -3.31
C LEU A 168 -7.25 -3.79 -3.62
N TYR A 169 -6.60 -2.92 -4.38
CA TYR A 169 -7.04 -1.55 -4.68
C TYR A 169 -6.97 -1.27 -6.18
N ASP A 170 -7.51 -2.19 -6.98
CA ASP A 170 -7.55 -2.06 -8.42
C ASP A 170 -8.38 -0.85 -8.88
N GLY A 171 -8.16 -0.39 -10.11
CA GLY A 171 -8.86 0.78 -10.65
C GLY A 171 -10.38 0.63 -10.75
N SER A 172 -10.95 -0.58 -10.60
CA SER A 172 -12.39 -0.82 -10.54
C SER A 172 -12.94 -0.88 -9.11
N LEU A 173 -12.10 -1.08 -8.11
CA LEU A 173 -12.42 -1.34 -6.70
C LEU A 173 -13.35 -2.53 -6.47
N LYS A 174 -13.45 -3.45 -7.42
CA LYS A 174 -14.34 -4.62 -7.32
C LYS A 174 -13.98 -5.49 -6.10
N ASN A 175 -12.68 -5.79 -5.93
CA ASN A 175 -12.20 -6.61 -4.82
C ASN A 175 -12.36 -5.87 -3.48
N TYR A 176 -12.10 -4.56 -3.46
CA TYR A 176 -12.32 -3.73 -2.29
C TYR A 176 -13.79 -3.74 -1.83
N PHE A 177 -14.73 -3.55 -2.74
CA PHE A 177 -16.15 -3.58 -2.39
C PHE A 177 -16.63 -4.98 -2.00
N ALA A 178 -16.09 -6.04 -2.63
CA ALA A 178 -16.43 -7.42 -2.26
C ALA A 178 -16.04 -7.72 -0.80
N ARG A 179 -14.79 -7.41 -0.39
CA ARG A 179 -14.36 -7.63 0.99
C ARG A 179 -15.05 -6.70 1.99
N THR A 180 -15.47 -5.50 1.56
CA THR A 180 -16.26 -4.61 2.41
C THR A 180 -17.64 -5.21 2.70
N LEU A 181 -18.30 -5.82 1.70
CA LEU A 181 -19.56 -6.53 1.91
C LEU A 181 -19.38 -7.77 2.80
N ASN A 182 -18.28 -8.50 2.61
CA ASN A 182 -17.92 -9.61 3.49
C ASN A 182 -17.74 -9.16 4.95
N MET A 183 -17.05 -8.05 5.19
CA MET A 183 -16.97 -7.44 6.52
C MET A 183 -18.37 -7.15 7.11
N TYR A 184 -19.29 -6.57 6.31
CA TYR A 184 -20.65 -6.26 6.81
C TYR A 184 -21.47 -7.50 7.14
N GLU A 185 -21.21 -8.63 6.52
CA GLU A 185 -21.85 -9.90 6.82
C GLU A 185 -21.50 -10.41 8.23
N HIS A 186 -20.26 -10.15 8.67
CA HIS A 186 -19.75 -10.61 9.97
C HIS A 186 -19.80 -9.54 11.07
N LEU A 187 -19.93 -8.26 10.70
CA LEU A 187 -19.87 -7.15 11.64
C LEU A 187 -21.21 -6.98 12.39
N ASN A 188 -21.18 -7.06 13.72
CA ASN A 188 -22.33 -6.65 14.50
C ASN A 188 -22.57 -5.14 14.35
N SER A 189 -23.58 -4.77 13.58
CA SER A 189 -23.93 -3.37 13.32
C SER A 189 -24.79 -2.73 14.42
N ASP A 190 -25.12 -3.45 15.47
CA ASP A 190 -26.08 -2.99 16.50
C ASP A 190 -25.38 -2.47 17.78
N THR A 191 -24.18 -1.93 17.62
CA THR A 191 -23.41 -1.31 18.72
C THR A 191 -23.76 0.17 18.89
N PRO A 192 -23.56 0.75 20.11
CA PRO A 192 -23.80 2.17 20.37
C PRO A 192 -23.04 3.07 19.38
N ALA A 193 -21.75 2.84 19.19
CA ALA A 193 -20.90 3.61 18.26
C ALA A 193 -21.39 3.54 16.81
N THR A 194 -21.83 2.35 16.37
CA THR A 194 -22.35 2.14 15.01
C THR A 194 -23.70 2.84 14.82
N ARG A 195 -24.60 2.77 15.82
CA ARG A 195 -25.89 3.47 15.77
C ARG A 195 -25.71 4.98 15.64
N VAL A 196 -24.85 5.58 16.45
CA VAL A 196 -24.58 7.02 16.42
C VAL A 196 -23.92 7.42 15.10
N ARG A 197 -22.90 6.67 14.64
CA ARG A 197 -22.23 6.94 13.37
C ARG A 197 -23.18 6.91 12.18
N ASN A 198 -24.11 5.96 12.17
CA ASN A 198 -25.03 5.74 11.06
C ASN A 198 -26.34 6.51 11.19
N GLY A 199 -26.71 6.97 12.39
CA GLY A 199 -28.00 7.64 12.67
C GLY A 199 -28.01 9.16 12.44
N ARG A 200 -26.86 9.82 12.44
CA ARG A 200 -26.75 11.28 12.32
C ARG A 200 -26.21 11.71 10.96
N LEU A 201 -27.08 11.78 9.96
CA LEU A 201 -26.72 12.39 8.68
C LEU A 201 -26.72 13.92 8.81
N THR A 202 -25.57 14.52 8.67
CA THR A 202 -25.41 15.98 8.61
C THR A 202 -25.48 16.47 7.17
N MET A 203 -25.71 17.79 6.95
CA MET A 203 -25.63 18.40 5.62
C MET A 203 -24.24 18.27 4.97
N ARG A 204 -23.18 18.06 5.78
CA ARG A 204 -21.84 17.72 5.28
C ARG A 204 -21.83 16.33 4.67
N ASP A 205 -22.49 15.38 5.31
CA ASP A 205 -22.56 13.98 4.83
C ASP A 205 -23.35 13.92 3.54
N VAL A 206 -24.49 14.62 3.43
CA VAL A 206 -25.26 14.71 2.18
C VAL A 206 -24.42 15.30 1.05
N LYS A 207 -23.65 16.36 1.30
CA LYS A 207 -22.71 16.92 0.31
C LYS A 207 -21.58 15.97 -0.03
N ALA A 208 -21.08 15.20 0.94
CA ALA A 208 -20.04 14.19 0.72
C ALA A 208 -20.58 13.03 -0.14
N VAL A 209 -21.79 12.55 0.17
CA VAL A 209 -22.51 11.54 -0.64
C VAL A 209 -22.68 12.03 -2.07
N GLY A 210 -23.21 13.23 -2.28
CA GLY A 210 -23.41 13.79 -3.63
C GLY A 210 -22.10 13.93 -4.42
N ARG A 211 -21.00 14.35 -3.78
CA ARG A 211 -19.68 14.42 -4.40
C ARG A 211 -19.11 13.02 -4.71
N SER A 212 -19.29 12.07 -3.80
CA SER A 212 -18.87 10.69 -3.98
C SER A 212 -19.57 10.06 -5.17
N ILE A 213 -20.91 10.16 -5.22
CA ILE A 213 -21.72 9.64 -6.33
C ILE A 213 -21.26 10.28 -7.65
N ARG A 214 -21.19 11.61 -7.73
CA ARG A 214 -20.77 12.28 -8.97
C ARG A 214 -19.38 11.88 -9.44
N ARG A 215 -18.43 11.70 -8.51
CA ARG A 215 -17.04 11.39 -8.85
C ARG A 215 -16.83 9.93 -9.21
N GLN A 216 -17.48 9.02 -8.49
CA GLN A 216 -17.25 7.59 -8.64
C GLN A 216 -18.18 6.96 -9.68
N MET A 217 -19.45 7.38 -9.79
CA MET A 217 -20.41 6.85 -10.75
C MET A 217 -19.95 6.98 -12.22
N PHE A 218 -19.31 8.10 -12.56
CA PHE A 218 -18.80 8.36 -13.91
C PHE A 218 -17.31 8.00 -14.09
N SER A 219 -16.75 7.24 -13.17
CA SER A 219 -15.37 6.75 -13.23
C SER A 219 -15.31 5.27 -13.65
N ARG A 220 -14.09 4.76 -13.81
CA ARG A 220 -13.84 3.31 -14.03
C ARG A 220 -14.45 2.44 -12.92
N GLN A 221 -14.65 2.99 -11.74
CA GLN A 221 -15.23 2.31 -10.57
C GLN A 221 -16.76 2.26 -10.60
N GLY A 222 -17.41 3.05 -11.46
CA GLY A 222 -18.85 3.28 -11.47
C GLY A 222 -19.72 2.02 -11.37
N PRO A 223 -19.49 1.00 -12.22
CA PRO A 223 -20.30 -0.22 -12.16
C PRO A 223 -20.18 -0.97 -10.82
N ALA A 224 -18.95 -1.11 -10.29
CA ALA A 224 -18.72 -1.77 -9.01
C ALA A 224 -19.26 -0.95 -7.84
N TYR A 225 -19.09 0.38 -7.87
CA TYR A 225 -19.63 1.31 -6.89
C TYR A 225 -21.17 1.25 -6.80
N LEU A 226 -21.84 1.31 -7.95
CA LEU A 226 -23.32 1.25 -7.99
C LEU A 226 -23.84 -0.10 -7.50
N LYS A 227 -23.20 -1.21 -7.92
CA LYS A 227 -23.52 -2.55 -7.43
C LYS A 227 -23.33 -2.64 -5.91
N PHE A 228 -22.23 -2.11 -5.39
CA PHE A 228 -21.94 -2.09 -3.95
C PHE A 228 -23.03 -1.33 -3.18
N LEU A 229 -23.34 -0.09 -3.57
CA LEU A 229 -24.38 0.71 -2.89
C LEU A 229 -25.76 0.06 -2.97
N ALA A 230 -26.15 -0.46 -4.13
CA ALA A 230 -27.43 -1.17 -4.29
C ALA A 230 -27.49 -2.39 -3.37
N THR A 231 -26.41 -3.17 -3.27
CA THR A 231 -26.35 -4.32 -2.36
C THR A 231 -26.49 -3.89 -0.89
N VAL A 232 -25.83 -2.78 -0.51
CA VAL A 232 -25.92 -2.25 0.86
C VAL A 232 -27.34 -1.77 1.19
N VAL A 233 -27.97 -1.05 0.27
CA VAL A 233 -29.36 -0.57 0.48
C VAL A 233 -30.32 -1.73 0.71
N VAL A 234 -30.14 -2.85 0.00
CA VAL A 234 -31.03 -4.00 0.09
C VAL A 234 -30.71 -4.88 1.31
N LYS A 235 -29.41 -5.22 1.51
CA LYS A 235 -29.00 -6.21 2.53
C LYS A 235 -28.62 -5.58 3.88
N TYR A 236 -28.05 -4.37 3.85
CA TYR A 236 -27.47 -3.72 5.04
C TYR A 236 -27.88 -2.24 5.14
N PRO A 237 -29.19 -1.89 5.10
CA PRO A 237 -29.64 -0.50 4.98
C PRO A 237 -29.11 0.39 6.12
N LYS A 238 -28.98 -0.13 7.33
CA LYS A 238 -28.40 0.59 8.48
C LYS A 238 -26.92 1.00 8.26
N MET A 239 -26.21 0.30 7.37
CA MET A 239 -24.79 0.54 7.08
C MET A 239 -24.57 1.52 5.91
N PHE A 240 -25.61 2.09 5.32
CA PHE A 240 -25.50 2.95 4.16
C PHE A 240 -24.55 4.15 4.35
N PRO A 241 -24.60 4.93 5.47
CA PRO A 241 -23.64 6.01 5.72
C PRO A 241 -22.19 5.51 5.81
N ALA A 242 -21.99 4.38 6.48
CA ALA A 242 -20.67 3.74 6.56
C ALA A 242 -20.19 3.27 5.18
N ALA A 243 -21.09 2.75 4.33
CA ALA A 243 -20.75 2.29 2.98
C ALA A 243 -20.29 3.44 2.08
N VAL A 244 -20.90 4.61 2.17
CA VAL A 244 -20.45 5.80 1.44
C VAL A 244 -19.05 6.22 1.92
N THR A 245 -18.81 6.20 3.23
CA THR A 245 -17.48 6.47 3.79
C THR A 245 -16.46 5.45 3.30
N SER A 246 -16.81 4.17 3.32
CA SER A 246 -15.99 3.07 2.79
C SER A 246 -15.64 3.29 1.31
N ALA A 247 -16.60 3.68 0.50
CA ALA A 247 -16.35 3.98 -0.92
C ALA A 247 -15.39 5.16 -1.13
N ILE A 248 -15.47 6.19 -0.29
CA ILE A 248 -14.52 7.33 -0.32
C ILE A 248 -13.11 6.87 0.07
N ILE A 249 -13.00 6.02 1.09
CA ILE A 249 -11.72 5.45 1.54
C ILE A 249 -11.12 4.56 0.44
N GLY A 250 -11.92 3.68 -0.16
CA GLY A 250 -11.46 2.83 -1.27
C GLY A 250 -10.96 3.65 -2.47
N TYR A 251 -11.67 4.71 -2.82
CA TYR A 251 -11.22 5.65 -3.85
C TYR A 251 -9.87 6.29 -3.51
N HIS A 252 -9.68 6.67 -2.25
CA HIS A 252 -8.41 7.22 -1.78
C HIS A 252 -7.27 6.19 -1.89
N PHE A 253 -7.48 4.97 -1.41
CA PHE A 253 -6.47 3.91 -1.49
C PHE A 253 -6.11 3.54 -2.93
N GLU A 254 -7.09 3.49 -3.84
CA GLU A 254 -6.82 3.30 -5.27
C GLU A 254 -5.90 4.39 -5.82
N LYS A 255 -6.17 5.67 -5.46
CA LYS A 255 -5.34 6.79 -5.93
C LYS A 255 -3.92 6.74 -5.36
N VAL A 256 -3.78 6.41 -4.07
CA VAL A 256 -2.46 6.26 -3.44
C VAL A 256 -1.69 5.11 -4.07
N THR A 257 -2.33 3.95 -4.26
CA THR A 257 -1.72 2.77 -4.91
C THR A 257 -1.26 3.10 -6.34
N ALA A 258 -2.15 3.68 -7.15
CA ALA A 258 -1.82 4.04 -8.53
C ALA A 258 -0.66 5.05 -8.60
N LEU A 259 -0.62 6.02 -7.68
CA LEU A 259 0.47 6.99 -7.59
C LEU A 259 1.80 6.31 -7.20
N SER A 260 1.79 5.46 -6.17
CA SER A 260 3.00 4.78 -5.68
C SER A 260 3.60 3.85 -6.75
N VAL A 261 2.76 3.06 -7.42
CA VAL A 261 3.19 2.20 -8.53
C VAL A 261 3.74 3.03 -9.69
N THR A 262 3.05 4.11 -10.08
CA THR A 262 3.51 4.99 -11.17
C THR A 262 4.85 5.66 -10.83
N LYS A 263 5.02 6.11 -9.58
CA LYS A 263 6.31 6.69 -9.10
C LYS A 263 7.44 5.68 -9.23
N TYR A 264 7.22 4.47 -8.74
CA TYR A 264 8.22 3.40 -8.82
C TYR A 264 8.60 3.09 -10.27
N GLU A 265 7.61 2.86 -11.14
CA GLU A 265 7.86 2.51 -12.54
C GLU A 265 8.56 3.64 -13.32
N PHE A 266 8.24 4.89 -13.00
CA PHE A 266 8.89 6.03 -13.62
C PHE A 266 10.33 6.18 -13.13
N LYS A 267 10.58 6.04 -11.82
CA LYS A 267 11.92 6.04 -11.24
C LYS A 267 12.80 4.96 -11.84
N ALA A 268 12.32 3.71 -11.85
CA ALA A 268 13.04 2.58 -12.43
C ALA A 268 13.33 2.74 -13.93
N TYR A 269 12.43 3.40 -14.65
CA TYR A 269 12.65 3.76 -16.05
C TYR A 269 13.78 4.78 -16.19
N LEU A 270 13.77 5.86 -15.42
CA LEU A 270 14.82 6.90 -15.47
C LEU A 270 16.19 6.36 -15.08
N GLU A 271 16.26 5.53 -14.04
CA GLU A 271 17.50 4.87 -13.61
C GLU A 271 18.07 3.94 -14.69
N ARG A 272 17.21 3.20 -15.40
CA ARG A 272 17.64 2.37 -16.53
C ARG A 272 18.17 3.20 -17.69
N GLU A 273 17.49 4.26 -18.08
CA GLU A 273 17.97 5.17 -19.13
C GLU A 273 19.32 5.80 -18.75
N LEU A 274 19.50 6.15 -17.46
CA LEU A 274 20.77 6.72 -16.98
C LEU A 274 21.90 5.69 -17.02
N ARG A 275 21.66 4.45 -16.58
CA ARG A 275 22.65 3.37 -16.67
C ARG A 275 23.06 3.08 -18.12
N GLN A 276 22.10 3.01 -19.03
CA GLN A 276 22.38 2.80 -20.46
C GLN A 276 23.22 3.94 -21.03
N LEU A 277 22.96 5.18 -20.63
CA LEU A 277 23.80 6.33 -21.03
C LEU A 277 25.21 6.20 -20.45
N GLN A 278 25.36 5.86 -19.18
CA GLN A 278 26.67 5.67 -18.54
C GLN A 278 27.49 4.56 -19.22
N GLU A 279 26.86 3.41 -19.51
CA GLU A 279 27.49 2.31 -20.23
C GLU A 279 27.89 2.70 -21.66
N PHE A 280 27.06 3.52 -22.32
CA PHE A 280 27.38 4.05 -23.65
C PHE A 280 28.59 5.00 -23.57
N ILE A 281 28.58 5.94 -22.62
CA ILE A 281 29.68 6.90 -22.38
C ILE A 281 31.00 6.16 -22.08
N ALA A 282 30.97 5.13 -21.22
CA ALA A 282 32.16 4.35 -20.89
C ALA A 282 32.77 3.66 -22.11
N ARG A 283 31.93 3.08 -22.97
CA ARG A 283 32.39 2.46 -24.24
C ARG A 283 33.00 3.48 -25.22
N VAL A 284 32.42 4.68 -25.25
CA VAL A 284 32.87 5.75 -26.12
C VAL A 284 34.18 6.34 -25.64
N ALA A 285 34.40 6.49 -24.33
CA ALA A 285 35.62 7.01 -23.72
C ALA A 285 36.85 6.12 -24.04
N GLU A 286 36.66 4.84 -24.32
CA GLU A 286 37.73 3.90 -24.71
C GLU A 286 38.17 4.10 -26.18
N ASN A 287 37.39 4.77 -27.06
CA ASN A 287 37.54 4.73 -28.53
C ASN A 287 37.76 6.07 -29.25
N GLN A 288 38.33 7.11 -28.61
CA GLN A 288 38.70 8.41 -29.18
C GLN A 288 37.58 9.45 -29.47
N SER A 289 38.01 10.72 -29.66
CA SER A 289 37.20 11.97 -29.65
C SER A 289 36.09 12.11 -30.70
N GLU A 290 36.04 11.29 -31.75
CA GLU A 290 34.92 11.27 -32.72
C GLU A 290 33.57 10.86 -32.12
N HIS A 291 33.58 10.11 -31.02
CA HIS A 291 32.38 9.55 -30.44
C HIS A 291 31.70 10.45 -29.40
N ILE A 292 32.26 11.59 -28.99
CA ILE A 292 31.61 12.56 -28.11
C ILE A 292 30.30 13.09 -28.72
N ALA A 293 30.29 13.30 -30.05
CA ALA A 293 29.08 13.72 -30.76
C ALA A 293 27.96 12.66 -30.67
N GLU A 294 28.30 11.37 -30.76
CA GLU A 294 27.35 10.28 -30.62
C GLU A 294 26.79 10.18 -29.18
N ALA A 295 27.63 10.42 -28.17
CA ALA A 295 27.18 10.46 -26.79
C ALA A 295 26.19 11.60 -26.53
N LYS A 296 26.42 12.78 -27.12
CA LYS A 296 25.48 13.91 -27.05
C LYS A 296 24.14 13.60 -27.72
N VAL A 297 24.16 12.95 -28.88
CA VAL A 297 22.94 12.52 -29.57
C VAL A 297 22.18 11.52 -28.70
N TYR A 298 22.86 10.50 -28.17
CA TYR A 298 22.24 9.50 -27.32
C TYR A 298 21.62 10.11 -26.05
N ALA A 299 22.32 11.04 -25.40
CA ALA A 299 21.83 11.77 -24.24
C ALA A 299 20.60 12.62 -24.58
N THR A 300 20.61 13.33 -25.71
CA THR A 300 19.47 14.12 -26.19
C THR A 300 18.25 13.23 -26.43
N ASP A 301 18.45 12.07 -27.05
CA ASP A 301 17.40 11.09 -27.29
C ASP A 301 16.86 10.50 -25.95
N ALA A 302 17.72 10.22 -24.98
CA ALA A 302 17.32 9.75 -23.65
C ALA A 302 16.44 10.80 -22.93
N LEU A 303 16.81 12.08 -22.98
CA LEU A 303 16.02 13.19 -22.44
C LEU A 303 14.65 13.28 -23.14
N ALA A 304 14.61 13.17 -24.47
CA ALA A 304 13.38 13.21 -25.25
C ALA A 304 12.45 12.01 -24.93
N ARG A 305 13.02 10.79 -24.78
CA ARG A 305 12.29 9.61 -24.37
C ARG A 305 11.70 9.76 -22.96
N ALA A 306 12.47 10.27 -22.01
CA ALA A 306 12.03 10.53 -20.64
C ALA A 306 10.88 11.54 -20.61
N GLN A 307 11.02 12.66 -21.33
CA GLN A 307 9.98 13.69 -21.46
C GLN A 307 8.70 13.13 -22.11
N LYS A 308 8.83 12.32 -23.15
CA LYS A 308 7.69 11.67 -23.82
C LYS A 308 6.98 10.68 -22.89
N ARG A 309 7.71 9.91 -22.09
CA ARG A 309 7.12 8.99 -21.11
C ARG A 309 6.41 9.78 -20.00
N TYR A 310 7.02 10.83 -19.46
CA TYR A 310 6.40 11.73 -18.49
C TYR A 310 5.10 12.35 -19.02
N ALA A 311 5.09 12.80 -20.28
CA ALA A 311 3.91 13.38 -20.91
C ALA A 311 2.72 12.39 -21.08
N ARG A 312 2.96 11.07 -21.05
CA ARG A 312 1.92 10.04 -21.10
C ARG A 312 1.29 9.73 -19.74
N ILE A 313 1.94 10.16 -18.65
CA ILE A 313 1.43 9.95 -17.30
C ILE A 313 0.21 10.87 -17.07
N GLN A 314 -0.74 10.42 -16.27
CA GLN A 314 -1.94 11.19 -15.95
C GLN A 314 -1.57 12.56 -15.33
N VAL A 315 -2.22 13.63 -15.78
CA VAL A 315 -1.89 15.01 -15.40
C VAL A 315 -1.87 15.23 -13.88
N SER A 316 -2.80 14.63 -13.15
CA SER A 316 -2.86 14.71 -11.68
C SER A 316 -1.63 14.14 -10.97
N THR A 317 -0.93 13.18 -11.59
CA THR A 317 0.25 12.49 -11.05
C THR A 317 1.56 13.16 -11.45
N ARG A 318 1.58 13.90 -12.58
CA ARG A 318 2.80 14.53 -13.12
C ARG A 318 3.47 15.48 -12.14
N ARG A 319 2.69 16.21 -11.35
CA ARG A 319 3.22 17.16 -10.37
C ARG A 319 4.16 16.47 -9.38
N ASP A 320 3.79 15.27 -8.93
CA ASP A 320 4.56 14.50 -7.94
C ASP A 320 5.82 13.83 -8.53
N LEU A 321 5.92 13.79 -9.87
CA LEU A 321 7.03 13.17 -10.59
C LEU A 321 8.00 14.20 -11.22
N ARG A 322 7.68 15.48 -11.11
CA ARG A 322 8.46 16.55 -11.75
C ARG A 322 9.90 16.57 -11.26
N SER A 323 10.10 16.48 -9.96
CA SER A 323 11.44 16.49 -9.36
C SER A 323 12.31 15.31 -9.81
N MET A 324 11.71 14.15 -10.07
CA MET A 324 12.43 12.98 -10.59
C MET A 324 12.91 13.22 -12.02
N LEU A 325 12.07 13.81 -12.87
CA LEU A 325 12.44 14.17 -14.23
C LEU A 325 13.54 15.25 -14.23
N ASP A 326 13.39 16.28 -13.41
CA ASP A 326 14.39 17.37 -13.30
C ASP A 326 15.73 16.83 -12.78
N GLY A 327 15.72 15.91 -11.80
CA GLY A 327 16.92 15.22 -11.32
C GLY A 327 17.59 14.37 -12.41
N PHE A 328 16.83 13.65 -13.22
CA PHE A 328 17.35 12.91 -14.37
C PHE A 328 18.00 13.85 -15.39
N HIS A 329 17.37 14.98 -15.74
CA HIS A 329 17.95 15.98 -16.61
C HIS A 329 19.30 16.49 -16.08
N SER A 330 19.36 16.82 -14.79
CA SER A 330 20.61 17.27 -14.14
C SER A 330 21.71 16.21 -14.20
N ALA A 331 21.37 14.94 -13.93
CA ALA A 331 22.32 13.83 -13.99
C ALA A 331 22.87 13.60 -15.41
N VAL A 332 22.01 13.66 -16.43
CA VAL A 332 22.43 13.53 -17.84
C VAL A 332 23.39 14.66 -18.22
N HIS A 333 23.08 15.91 -17.84
CA HIS A 333 23.99 17.06 -18.12
C HIS A 333 25.33 16.92 -17.41
N ALA A 334 25.36 16.50 -16.14
CA ALA A 334 26.60 16.27 -15.40
C ALA A 334 27.50 15.22 -16.07
N HIS A 335 26.94 14.15 -16.62
CA HIS A 335 27.70 13.13 -17.35
C HIS A 335 28.25 13.67 -18.69
N LEU A 336 27.52 14.53 -19.37
CA LEU A 336 28.00 15.18 -20.60
C LEU A 336 29.13 16.16 -20.33
N GLU A 337 29.04 16.96 -19.26
CA GLU A 337 30.13 17.88 -18.84
C GLU A 337 31.41 17.11 -18.47
N GLN A 338 31.30 15.99 -17.80
CA GLN A 338 32.46 15.13 -17.48
C GLN A 338 33.15 14.59 -18.73
N LEU A 339 32.40 14.28 -19.79
CA LEU A 339 32.97 13.87 -21.08
C LEU A 339 33.76 14.98 -21.78
N GLU A 340 33.32 16.24 -21.66
CA GLU A 340 34.00 17.40 -22.27
C GLU A 340 35.28 17.77 -21.51
N LEU A 341 35.33 17.51 -20.20
CA LEU A 341 36.48 17.81 -19.34
C LEU A 341 37.52 16.68 -19.29
N ALA A 342 37.20 15.47 -19.81
CA ALA A 342 38.17 14.38 -19.86
C ALA A 342 39.37 14.79 -20.79
N PRO A 343 40.63 14.73 -20.28
CA PRO A 343 41.76 15.06 -21.11
C PRO A 343 41.83 14.06 -22.26
N VAL A 344 41.99 14.60 -23.49
CA VAL A 344 42.32 13.79 -24.67
C VAL A 344 43.71 13.22 -24.41
N THR A 345 43.81 12.00 -23.91
CA THR A 345 45.06 11.28 -23.79
C THR A 345 45.54 11.00 -25.21
N ALA A 346 46.61 11.68 -25.58
CA ALA A 346 47.30 11.57 -26.86
C ALA A 346 47.96 10.18 -27.04
#